data_5bf1fefce5fd351bdf8158441ca3c6e2
#
_entry.id   5bf1fefce5fd351bdf8158441ca3c6e2
#
_cell.length_a   1.000
_cell.length_b   1.000
_cell.length_c   1.000
_cell.angle_alpha   90.00
_cell.angle_beta   90.00
_cell.angle_gamma   90.00
#
_symmetry.space_group_name_H-M   'P 1'
#
loop_
_entity.id
_entity.type
_entity.pdbx_description
1 polymer ?
#
loop_
_entity_poly.entity_id
_entity_poly.type
_entity_poly.pdbx_seq_one_letter_code
_entity_poly.pdbx_strand_id
1 'polypeptide(L)'
;MGRLIAKILAWLAILLGLALLIQPTAAQWWTSTRNAKTAAQFAARAEAQPTAPAAEETTAEPPEPERAYPELYAAMQDYNAEIYAGGQSGLTDPFAYEEAPLDLAAYGYDDDVLAVLWIPRLNLELPVYLGASRENLAKGAALLGQTSMPLGGENTNTVLAAHRGYYGAEMLRNVQQIQVGDKIQLTTPWETLIYRVSELKIIDPSDINAVLIQPGRDLLTLSTCHPYTRNSQRYLVIAEHDTAAADTTKEEDLQESAATWDETPRQVTVRMPAAAPLPKWPPRP
;
A
#
# COMPACT_ATOMS: atom_id res chain seq x y z
N MET A 1 38.78 21.67 -36.77
CA MET A 1 38.29 21.68 -35.37
C MET A 1 36.76 21.76 -35.26
N GLY A 2 36.04 22.68 -35.94
CA GLY A 2 34.57 22.83 -35.78
C GLY A 2 33.73 21.57 -36.05
N ARG A 3 34.04 20.77 -37.06
CA ARG A 3 33.32 19.52 -37.41
C ARG A 3 33.48 18.42 -36.34
N LEU A 4 34.61 18.38 -35.63
CA LEU A 4 34.84 17.41 -34.56
C LEU A 4 34.04 17.82 -33.32
N ILE A 5 34.05 19.09 -32.98
CA ILE A 5 33.26 19.66 -31.86
C ILE A 5 31.75 19.42 -32.08
N ALA A 6 31.27 19.68 -33.31
CA ALA A 6 29.86 19.45 -33.66
C ALA A 6 29.45 17.96 -33.50
N LYS A 7 30.30 17.00 -33.88
CA LYS A 7 30.05 15.57 -33.68
C LYS A 7 30.04 15.20 -32.20
N ILE A 8 30.95 15.73 -31.39
CA ILE A 8 30.99 15.47 -29.95
C ILE A 8 29.72 16.00 -29.29
N LEU A 9 29.30 17.23 -29.62
CA LEU A 9 28.05 17.80 -29.09
C LEU A 9 26.81 17.00 -29.49
N ALA A 10 26.77 16.50 -30.74
CA ALA A 10 25.67 15.64 -31.21
C ALA A 10 25.61 14.33 -30.41
N TRP A 11 26.74 13.67 -30.18
CA TRP A 11 26.81 12.46 -29.36
C TRP A 11 26.42 12.71 -27.91
N LEU A 12 26.90 13.82 -27.31
CA LEU A 12 26.49 14.20 -25.96
C LEU A 12 24.98 14.46 -25.84
N ALA A 13 24.38 15.11 -26.84
CA ALA A 13 22.93 15.33 -26.88
C ALA A 13 22.16 14.00 -27.01
N ILE A 14 22.63 13.06 -27.82
CA ILE A 14 22.02 11.74 -27.94
C ILE A 14 22.13 10.96 -26.62
N LEU A 15 23.31 10.95 -26.00
CA LEU A 15 23.50 10.29 -24.69
C LEU A 15 22.66 10.90 -23.59
N LEU A 16 22.54 12.23 -23.56
CA LEU A 16 21.66 12.93 -22.62
C LEU A 16 20.19 12.57 -22.86
N GLY A 17 19.75 12.56 -24.12
CA GLY A 17 18.39 12.16 -24.48
C GLY A 17 18.09 10.71 -24.09
N LEU A 18 19.03 9.79 -24.30
CA LEU A 18 18.91 8.40 -23.91
C LEU A 18 18.86 8.24 -22.37
N ALA A 19 19.71 8.99 -21.65
CA ALA A 19 19.70 9.01 -20.19
C ALA A 19 18.36 9.50 -19.63
N LEU A 20 17.76 10.55 -20.22
CA LEU A 20 16.46 11.07 -19.83
C LEU A 20 15.32 10.08 -20.11
N LEU A 21 15.42 9.26 -21.17
CA LEU A 21 14.44 8.21 -21.46
C LEU A 21 14.55 7.01 -20.51
N ILE A 22 15.76 6.68 -20.04
CA ILE A 22 15.99 5.54 -19.13
C ILE A 22 15.73 5.93 -17.67
N GLN A 23 15.86 7.21 -17.31
CA GLN A 23 15.72 7.69 -15.94
C GLN A 23 14.42 7.22 -15.23
N PRO A 24 13.21 7.33 -15.83
CA PRO A 24 11.98 6.93 -15.15
C PRO A 24 11.94 5.42 -14.87
N THR A 25 12.41 4.58 -15.79
CA THR A 25 12.42 3.13 -15.60
C THR A 25 13.46 2.70 -14.57
N ALA A 26 14.61 3.33 -14.54
CA ALA A 26 15.65 3.07 -13.54
C ALA A 26 15.20 3.48 -12.13
N ALA A 27 14.50 4.61 -11.99
CA ALA A 27 13.95 5.07 -10.71
C ALA A 27 12.87 4.11 -10.20
N GLN A 28 11.97 3.63 -11.07
CA GLN A 28 10.94 2.65 -10.72
C GLN A 28 11.56 1.34 -10.25
N TRP A 29 12.52 0.81 -11.02
CA TRP A 29 13.24 -0.42 -10.66
C TRP A 29 13.96 -0.28 -9.29
N TRP A 30 14.63 0.85 -9.06
CA TRP A 30 15.30 1.11 -7.77
C TRP A 30 14.32 1.13 -6.61
N THR A 31 13.17 1.79 -6.77
CA THR A 31 12.17 1.93 -5.69
C THR A 31 11.47 0.61 -5.42
N SER A 32 11.09 -0.15 -6.46
CA SER A 32 10.48 -1.47 -6.28
C SER A 32 11.43 -2.45 -5.60
N THR A 33 12.71 -2.46 -5.99
CA THR A 33 13.75 -3.29 -5.36
C THR A 33 13.96 -2.90 -3.88
N ARG A 34 13.91 -1.60 -3.57
CA ARG A 34 14.02 -1.12 -2.19
C ARG A 34 12.83 -1.55 -1.35
N ASN A 35 11.62 -1.37 -1.85
CA ASN A 35 10.40 -1.77 -1.13
C ASN A 35 10.36 -3.27 -0.90
N ALA A 36 10.65 -4.09 -1.92
CA ALA A 36 10.75 -5.54 -1.80
C ALA A 36 11.81 -5.97 -0.76
N LYS A 37 12.96 -5.28 -0.72
CA LYS A 37 13.99 -5.54 0.30
C LYS A 37 13.51 -5.20 1.70
N THR A 38 12.83 -4.08 1.87
CA THR A 38 12.27 -3.66 3.17
C THR A 38 11.22 -4.65 3.64
N ALA A 39 10.32 -5.07 2.76
CA ALA A 39 9.30 -6.07 3.05
C ALA A 39 9.90 -7.45 3.40
N ALA A 40 10.93 -7.90 2.65
CA ALA A 40 11.64 -9.15 2.96
C ALA A 40 12.35 -9.09 4.32
N GLN A 41 12.94 -7.95 4.68
CA GLN A 41 13.53 -7.75 6.00
C GLN A 41 12.47 -7.78 7.11
N PHE A 42 11.31 -7.19 6.88
CA PHE A 42 10.18 -7.24 7.80
C PHE A 42 9.70 -8.69 7.99
N ALA A 43 9.46 -9.43 6.92
CA ALA A 43 9.06 -10.84 6.98
C ALA A 43 10.08 -11.70 7.72
N ALA A 44 11.37 -11.56 7.41
CA ALA A 44 12.45 -12.29 8.08
C ALA A 44 12.52 -11.97 9.59
N ARG A 45 12.19 -10.76 10.02
CA ARG A 45 12.12 -10.41 11.44
C ARG A 45 10.91 -11.01 12.13
N ALA A 46 9.75 -10.99 11.46
CA ALA A 46 8.54 -11.64 11.96
C ALA A 46 8.75 -13.15 12.17
N GLU A 47 9.47 -13.81 11.26
CA GLU A 47 9.83 -15.24 11.38
C GLU A 47 10.92 -15.50 12.42
N ALA A 48 11.85 -14.56 12.64
CA ALA A 48 12.97 -14.71 13.58
C ALA A 48 12.56 -14.49 15.04
N GLN A 49 11.35 -14.02 15.31
CA GLN A 49 10.85 -13.92 16.67
C GLN A 49 10.64 -15.34 17.25
N PRO A 50 11.13 -15.64 18.45
CA PRO A 50 11.09 -16.98 18.98
C PRO A 50 9.63 -17.42 19.16
N THR A 51 9.20 -18.32 18.29
CA THR A 51 8.12 -19.23 18.64
C THR A 51 8.61 -19.97 19.89
N ALA A 52 7.88 -19.90 20.98
CA ALA A 52 8.26 -20.53 22.23
C ALA A 52 8.71 -21.99 21.97
N PRO A 53 9.79 -22.45 22.62
CA PRO A 53 10.25 -23.84 22.44
C PRO A 53 9.08 -24.76 22.74
N ALA A 54 8.90 -25.78 21.88
CA ALA A 54 7.91 -26.82 22.09
C ALA A 54 8.06 -27.35 23.52
N ALA A 55 7.08 -27.09 24.37
CA ALA A 55 7.05 -27.51 25.75
C ALA A 55 6.99 -29.04 25.77
N GLU A 56 7.85 -29.66 26.59
CA GLU A 56 7.76 -31.06 26.94
C GLU A 56 6.34 -31.35 27.46
N GLU A 57 5.80 -32.50 27.06
CA GLU A 57 4.47 -33.00 27.37
C GLU A 57 4.16 -32.92 28.89
N THR A 58 3.53 -31.83 29.29
CA THR A 58 2.82 -31.75 30.56
C THR A 58 1.36 -31.52 30.25
N THR A 59 0.47 -32.34 30.83
CA THR A 59 -0.98 -32.37 30.68
C THR A 59 -1.69 -31.11 31.25
N ALA A 60 -1.21 -29.93 30.87
CA ALA A 60 -1.88 -28.64 31.02
C ALA A 60 -2.13 -28.09 29.61
N GLU A 61 -3.28 -27.45 29.40
CA GLU A 61 -3.62 -26.74 28.18
C GLU A 61 -2.39 -25.95 27.69
N PRO A 62 -1.91 -26.15 26.45
CA PRO A 62 -0.69 -25.50 26.01
C PRO A 62 -0.84 -23.99 26.21
N PRO A 63 0.16 -23.31 26.82
CA PRO A 63 0.09 -21.86 26.94
C PRO A 63 -0.06 -21.28 25.52
N GLU A 64 -0.99 -20.34 25.34
CA GLU A 64 -1.10 -19.61 24.09
C GLU A 64 0.30 -19.09 23.70
N PRO A 65 0.71 -19.21 22.43
CA PRO A 65 2.03 -18.73 22.01
C PRO A 65 2.15 -17.26 22.41
N GLU A 66 3.21 -16.95 23.16
CA GLU A 66 3.46 -15.57 23.63
C GLU A 66 3.53 -14.64 22.42
N ARG A 67 2.56 -13.72 22.34
CA ARG A 67 2.44 -12.79 21.23
C ARG A 67 3.64 -11.85 21.19
N ALA A 68 4.22 -11.63 20.00
CA ALA A 68 5.26 -10.65 19.83
C ALA A 68 4.77 -9.25 20.26
N TYR A 69 5.61 -8.48 20.96
CA TYR A 69 5.29 -7.13 21.43
C TYR A 69 3.91 -7.01 22.10
N PRO A 70 3.65 -7.74 23.19
CA PRO A 70 2.31 -7.82 23.78
C PRO A 70 1.79 -6.48 24.29
N GLU A 71 2.68 -5.62 24.82
CA GLU A 71 2.34 -4.28 25.29
C GLU A 71 1.93 -3.36 24.14
N LEU A 72 2.64 -3.41 23.01
CA LEU A 72 2.28 -2.67 21.80
C LEU A 72 0.92 -3.12 21.26
N TYR A 73 0.70 -4.43 21.20
CA TYR A 73 -0.57 -4.98 20.74
C TYR A 73 -1.73 -4.50 21.60
N ALA A 74 -1.58 -4.55 22.94
CA ALA A 74 -2.58 -4.06 23.88
C ALA A 74 -2.84 -2.55 23.70
N ALA A 75 -1.78 -1.74 23.59
CA ALA A 75 -1.92 -0.30 23.36
C ALA A 75 -2.66 0.02 22.04
N MET A 76 -2.42 -0.76 20.99
CA MET A 76 -3.14 -0.62 19.72
C MET A 76 -4.61 -1.04 19.83
N GLN A 77 -4.93 -2.07 20.62
CA GLN A 77 -6.31 -2.45 20.90
C GLN A 77 -7.04 -1.36 21.67
N ASP A 78 -6.43 -0.82 22.71
CA ASP A 78 -6.98 0.29 23.50
C ASP A 78 -7.22 1.52 22.63
N TYR A 79 -6.27 1.86 21.77
CA TYR A 79 -6.43 2.94 20.79
C TYR A 79 -7.63 2.71 19.87
N ASN A 80 -7.80 1.50 19.31
CA ASN A 80 -8.94 1.17 18.46
C ASN A 80 -10.27 1.32 19.19
N ALA A 81 -10.33 0.87 20.45
CA ALA A 81 -11.52 1.01 21.29
C ALA A 81 -11.83 2.49 21.59
N GLU A 82 -10.80 3.29 21.87
CA GLU A 82 -10.95 4.72 22.19
C GLU A 82 -11.47 5.51 20.98
N ILE A 83 -10.87 5.33 19.77
CA ILE A 83 -11.32 6.05 18.58
C ILE A 83 -12.73 5.65 18.15
N TYR A 84 -13.10 4.38 18.30
CA TYR A 84 -14.46 3.93 18.04
C TYR A 84 -15.47 4.56 19.00
N ALA A 85 -15.18 4.55 20.31
CA ALA A 85 -16.02 5.18 21.31
C ALA A 85 -16.12 6.71 21.15
N GLY A 86 -15.03 7.35 20.74
CA GLY A 86 -14.93 8.80 20.50
C GLY A 86 -15.48 9.28 19.16
N GLY A 87 -15.91 8.37 18.27
CA GLY A 87 -16.47 8.69 16.96
C GLY A 87 -15.49 9.33 15.99
N GLN A 88 -14.18 9.08 16.15
CA GLN A 88 -13.10 9.56 15.24
C GLN A 88 -13.10 11.09 15.03
N SER A 89 -13.36 11.87 16.06
CA SER A 89 -13.57 13.33 15.97
C SER A 89 -12.34 14.12 15.48
N GLY A 90 -11.16 13.51 15.45
CA GLY A 90 -9.90 14.11 14.96
C GLY A 90 -9.53 13.73 13.53
N LEU A 91 -10.39 12.99 12.81
CA LEU A 91 -10.07 12.52 11.47
C LEU A 91 -9.96 13.68 10.46
N THR A 92 -8.89 13.67 9.68
CA THR A 92 -8.59 14.70 8.67
C THR A 92 -8.23 14.07 7.31
N ASP A 93 -8.04 14.91 6.28
CA ASP A 93 -7.48 14.44 4.98
C ASP A 93 -6.03 13.95 5.20
N PRO A 94 -5.69 12.71 4.79
CA PRO A 94 -4.35 12.12 4.98
C PRO A 94 -3.20 12.98 4.48
N PHE A 95 -3.43 13.79 3.44
CA PHE A 95 -2.41 14.69 2.92
C PHE A 95 -2.28 16.03 3.67
N ALA A 96 -3.00 16.20 4.78
CA ALA A 96 -2.74 17.27 5.74
C ALA A 96 -1.46 17.03 6.58
N TYR A 97 -0.82 15.87 6.43
CA TYR A 97 0.39 15.42 7.13
C TYR A 97 0.19 15.35 8.66
N GLU A 98 -0.20 14.19 9.10
CA GLU A 98 -0.43 13.90 10.51
C GLU A 98 0.79 13.24 11.16
N GLU A 99 0.94 13.46 12.45
CA GLU A 99 1.92 12.76 13.28
C GLU A 99 1.42 11.34 13.65
N ALA A 100 2.36 10.48 14.03
CA ALA A 100 2.05 9.15 14.49
C ALA A 100 1.25 9.21 15.80
N PRO A 101 0.13 8.45 15.92
CA PRO A 101 -0.70 8.46 17.13
C PRO A 101 -0.06 7.72 18.32
N LEU A 102 0.95 6.88 18.08
CA LEU A 102 1.69 6.12 19.09
C LEU A 102 3.19 6.22 18.82
N ASP A 103 3.99 6.20 19.89
CA ASP A 103 5.44 6.02 19.82
C ASP A 103 5.78 4.54 19.91
N LEU A 104 6.10 3.91 18.78
CA LEU A 104 6.39 2.47 18.70
C LEU A 104 7.61 2.09 19.53
N ALA A 105 8.63 2.95 19.59
CA ALA A 105 9.85 2.69 20.33
C ALA A 105 9.60 2.61 21.85
N ALA A 106 8.59 3.32 22.37
CA ALA A 106 8.19 3.24 23.77
C ALA A 106 7.72 1.83 24.19
N TYR A 107 7.33 1.00 23.22
CA TYR A 107 6.90 -0.39 23.40
C TYR A 107 7.96 -1.41 22.96
N GLY A 108 9.21 -0.98 22.77
CA GLY A 108 10.29 -1.86 22.32
C GLY A 108 10.21 -2.27 20.85
N TYR A 109 9.43 -1.56 20.05
CA TYR A 109 9.34 -1.81 18.61
C TYR A 109 10.20 -0.78 17.85
N ASP A 110 11.44 -1.18 17.54
CA ASP A 110 12.46 -0.30 16.96
C ASP A 110 12.40 -0.22 15.41
N ASP A 111 11.38 -0.79 14.78
CA ASP A 111 11.20 -0.71 13.32
C ASP A 111 10.26 0.44 12.94
N ASP A 112 10.62 1.16 11.87
CA ASP A 112 9.75 2.19 11.29
C ASP A 112 8.56 1.56 10.52
N VAL A 113 8.67 0.29 10.09
CA VAL A 113 7.66 -0.41 9.29
C VAL A 113 6.71 -1.17 10.20
N LEU A 114 5.46 -0.73 10.26
CA LEU A 114 4.41 -1.34 11.08
C LEU A 114 3.79 -2.58 10.41
N ALA A 115 3.68 -2.58 9.10
CA ALA A 115 3.08 -3.66 8.32
C ALA A 115 3.60 -3.64 6.88
N VAL A 116 3.27 -4.69 6.12
CA VAL A 116 3.51 -4.75 4.67
C VAL A 116 2.18 -4.95 3.96
N LEU A 117 1.86 -4.04 3.03
CA LEU A 117 0.69 -4.10 2.17
C LEU A 117 1.07 -4.80 0.87
N TRP A 118 0.36 -5.87 0.51
CA TRP A 118 0.49 -6.57 -0.75
C TRP A 118 -0.81 -6.52 -1.56
N ILE A 119 -0.72 -6.08 -2.80
CA ILE A 119 -1.85 -5.97 -3.73
C ILE A 119 -1.53 -6.83 -4.97
N PRO A 120 -1.96 -8.11 -5.00
CA PRO A 120 -1.65 -9.05 -6.09
C PRO A 120 -1.99 -8.50 -7.47
N ARG A 121 -3.18 -7.92 -7.63
CA ARG A 121 -3.64 -7.32 -8.90
C ARG A 121 -2.66 -6.34 -9.52
N LEU A 122 -1.94 -5.60 -8.70
CA LEU A 122 -0.97 -4.59 -9.14
C LEU A 122 0.46 -5.12 -9.10
N ASN A 123 0.69 -6.34 -8.62
CA ASN A 123 2.02 -6.84 -8.25
C ASN A 123 2.79 -5.80 -7.42
N LEU A 124 2.11 -5.20 -6.43
CA LEU A 124 2.60 -4.07 -5.67
C LEU A 124 2.74 -4.43 -4.19
N GLU A 125 3.93 -4.26 -3.67
CA GLU A 125 4.26 -4.41 -2.27
C GLU A 125 4.74 -3.08 -1.71
N LEU A 126 4.13 -2.61 -0.63
CA LEU A 126 4.47 -1.35 0.03
C LEU A 126 4.68 -1.56 1.53
N PRO A 127 5.78 -1.05 2.09
CA PRO A 127 5.89 -0.92 3.54
C PRO A 127 4.86 0.09 4.05
N VAL A 128 4.29 -0.20 5.22
CA VAL A 128 3.29 0.64 5.89
C VAL A 128 3.92 1.25 7.12
N TYR A 129 3.88 2.57 7.21
CA TYR A 129 4.41 3.36 8.30
C TYR A 129 3.31 3.92 9.18
N LEU A 130 3.58 4.11 10.46
CA LEU A 130 2.64 4.74 11.39
C LEU A 130 2.65 6.26 11.24
N GLY A 131 1.49 6.85 10.98
CA GLY A 131 1.31 8.29 10.76
C GLY A 131 1.60 8.75 9.32
N ALA A 132 0.69 9.55 8.77
CA ALA A 132 0.74 10.04 7.39
C ALA A 132 1.65 11.29 7.26
N SER A 133 2.87 11.23 7.78
CA SER A 133 3.87 12.28 7.62
C SER A 133 4.36 12.36 6.16
N ARG A 134 4.92 13.53 5.78
CA ARG A 134 5.54 13.69 4.45
C ARG A 134 6.65 12.66 4.21
N GLU A 135 7.41 12.36 5.26
CA GLU A 135 8.52 11.42 5.19
C GLU A 135 8.00 9.99 4.95
N ASN A 136 7.00 9.55 5.71
CA ASN A 136 6.43 8.23 5.59
C ASN A 136 5.75 8.02 4.24
N LEU A 137 4.95 8.97 3.78
CA LEU A 137 4.33 8.94 2.46
C LEU A 137 5.33 8.92 1.30
N ALA A 138 6.53 9.49 1.49
CA ALA A 138 7.60 9.40 0.49
C ALA A 138 8.25 8.00 0.41
N LYS A 139 8.16 7.20 1.47
CA LYS A 139 8.75 5.86 1.59
C LYS A 139 7.78 4.75 1.16
N GLY A 140 6.48 4.89 1.44
CA GLY A 140 5.49 3.83 1.20
C GLY A 140 4.05 4.27 1.46
N ALA A 141 3.25 3.35 1.96
CA ALA A 141 1.95 3.65 2.52
C ALA A 141 2.07 4.10 3.97
N ALA A 142 1.13 4.89 4.44
CA ALA A 142 1.11 5.38 5.81
C ALA A 142 -0.28 5.22 6.42
N LEU A 143 -0.33 4.77 7.66
CA LEU A 143 -1.56 4.67 8.44
C LEU A 143 -2.02 6.08 8.81
N LEU A 144 -3.28 6.37 8.52
CA LEU A 144 -3.90 7.64 8.85
C LEU A 144 -4.26 7.69 10.34
N GLY A 145 -3.91 8.79 11.00
CA GLY A 145 -4.33 9.04 12.38
C GLY A 145 -5.85 9.04 12.53
N GLN A 146 -6.36 8.76 13.73
CA GLN A 146 -7.78 8.62 14.00
C GLN A 146 -8.50 7.53 13.18
N THR A 147 -7.73 6.58 12.63
CA THR A 147 -8.25 5.35 12.03
C THR A 147 -7.68 4.14 12.74
N SER A 148 -8.27 2.96 12.53
CA SER A 148 -7.91 1.78 13.31
C SER A 148 -6.48 1.30 13.04
N MET A 149 -5.79 0.89 14.09
CA MET A 149 -4.54 0.13 13.99
C MET A 149 -4.78 -1.19 13.27
N PRO A 150 -3.80 -1.72 12.55
CA PRO A 150 -3.95 -2.85 11.64
C PRO A 150 -3.98 -4.20 12.39
N LEU A 151 -4.92 -4.36 13.29
CA LEU A 151 -5.13 -5.59 14.09
C LEU A 151 -6.33 -6.41 13.62
N GLY A 152 -7.10 -5.90 12.63
CA GLY A 152 -8.38 -6.48 12.27
C GLY A 152 -9.42 -6.37 13.38
N GLY A 153 -10.53 -7.10 13.21
CA GLY A 153 -11.61 -7.18 14.18
C GLY A 153 -12.81 -6.28 13.89
N GLU A 154 -13.95 -6.63 14.45
CA GLU A 154 -15.18 -5.86 14.28
C GLU A 154 -15.04 -4.41 14.76
N ASN A 155 -15.76 -3.51 14.14
CA ASN A 155 -15.74 -2.08 14.43
C ASN A 155 -14.36 -1.43 14.17
N THR A 156 -13.68 -1.88 13.11
CA THR A 156 -12.42 -1.30 12.67
C THR A 156 -12.48 -0.82 11.21
N ASN A 157 -11.70 0.21 10.90
CA ASN A 157 -11.36 0.61 9.55
C ASN A 157 -9.92 1.14 9.55
N THR A 158 -9.00 0.30 9.11
CA THR A 158 -7.60 0.66 8.92
C THR A 158 -7.46 1.45 7.62
N VAL A 159 -7.12 2.74 7.69
CA VAL A 159 -7.00 3.59 6.50
C VAL A 159 -5.54 3.83 6.15
N LEU A 160 -5.12 3.36 4.99
CA LEU A 160 -3.76 3.52 4.47
C LEU A 160 -3.74 4.54 3.33
N ALA A 161 -2.99 5.60 3.51
CA ALA A 161 -2.74 6.60 2.48
C ALA A 161 -1.45 6.29 1.73
N ALA A 162 -1.43 6.47 0.42
CA ALA A 162 -0.20 6.44 -0.38
C ALA A 162 -0.32 7.36 -1.59
N HIS A 163 0.82 7.86 -2.07
CA HIS A 163 0.85 8.69 -3.27
C HIS A 163 0.36 7.92 -4.51
N ARG A 164 -0.25 8.64 -5.44
CA ARG A 164 -0.60 8.10 -6.76
C ARG A 164 0.58 8.22 -7.73
N GLY A 165 1.72 7.59 -7.34
CA GLY A 165 3.03 7.74 -7.96
C GLY A 165 3.84 8.89 -7.34
N TYR A 166 5.11 8.63 -7.04
CA TYR A 166 5.98 9.58 -6.37
C TYR A 166 7.44 9.41 -6.83
N TYR A 167 8.00 10.43 -7.48
CA TYR A 167 9.40 10.47 -7.94
C TYR A 167 9.93 9.15 -8.54
N GLY A 168 9.16 8.55 -9.48
CA GLY A 168 9.51 7.28 -10.12
C GLY A 168 8.99 6.03 -9.41
N ALA A 169 8.53 6.12 -8.16
CA ALA A 169 7.83 5.03 -7.50
C ALA A 169 6.39 4.91 -7.99
N GLU A 170 5.94 3.70 -8.30
CA GLU A 170 4.57 3.47 -8.75
C GLU A 170 3.56 3.74 -7.67
N MET A 171 3.82 3.26 -6.45
CA MET A 171 2.87 3.34 -5.34
C MET A 171 1.44 2.99 -5.80
N LEU A 172 0.43 3.78 -5.48
CA LEU A 172 -0.94 3.56 -5.92
C LEU A 172 -1.26 4.20 -7.30
N ARG A 173 -0.27 4.36 -8.20
CA ARG A 173 -0.48 4.94 -9.55
C ARG A 173 -1.59 4.21 -10.31
N ASN A 174 -1.55 2.88 -10.29
CA ASN A 174 -2.40 2.00 -11.05
C ASN A 174 -3.65 1.53 -10.27
N VAL A 175 -4.01 2.19 -9.17
CA VAL A 175 -5.12 1.83 -8.29
C VAL A 175 -6.45 1.57 -9.03
N GLN A 176 -6.67 2.19 -10.18
CA GLN A 176 -7.88 2.01 -11.00
C GLN A 176 -7.97 0.62 -11.66
N GLN A 177 -6.91 -0.19 -11.62
CA GLN A 177 -6.94 -1.57 -12.10
C GLN A 177 -7.54 -2.53 -11.07
N ILE A 178 -7.61 -2.12 -9.80
CA ILE A 178 -8.24 -2.89 -8.72
C ILE A 178 -9.74 -3.01 -9.01
N GLN A 179 -10.28 -4.20 -8.75
CA GLN A 179 -11.68 -4.55 -8.98
C GLN A 179 -12.31 -5.05 -7.68
N VAL A 180 -13.62 -4.94 -7.57
CA VAL A 180 -14.38 -5.58 -6.49
C VAL A 180 -14.16 -7.08 -6.57
N GLY A 181 -13.87 -7.71 -5.42
CA GLY A 181 -13.50 -9.12 -5.29
C GLY A 181 -11.98 -9.38 -5.28
N ASP A 182 -11.13 -8.42 -5.65
CA ASP A 182 -9.68 -8.58 -5.55
C ASP A 182 -9.21 -8.75 -4.11
N LYS A 183 -8.17 -9.55 -3.89
CA LYS A 183 -7.53 -9.72 -2.59
C LYS A 183 -6.54 -8.59 -2.33
N ILE A 184 -6.45 -8.19 -1.07
CA ILE A 184 -5.41 -7.32 -0.52
C ILE A 184 -4.92 -7.99 0.76
N GLN A 185 -3.60 -8.06 0.95
CA GLN A 185 -3.01 -8.63 2.15
C GLN A 185 -2.31 -7.54 2.95
N LEU A 186 -2.44 -7.61 4.26
CA LEU A 186 -1.76 -6.74 5.20
C LEU A 186 -1.04 -7.61 6.24
N THR A 187 0.26 -7.76 6.08
CA THR A 187 1.10 -8.54 7.00
C THR A 187 1.61 -7.64 8.10
N THR A 188 1.26 -7.97 9.33
CA THR A 188 1.67 -7.31 10.57
C THR A 188 2.72 -8.16 11.30
N PRO A 189 3.32 -7.72 12.41
CA PRO A 189 4.19 -8.55 13.23
C PRO A 189 3.49 -9.78 13.84
N TRP A 190 2.17 -9.80 13.86
CA TRP A 190 1.37 -10.82 14.54
C TRP A 190 0.71 -11.80 13.58
N GLU A 191 0.25 -11.31 12.42
CA GLU A 191 -0.53 -12.11 11.47
C GLU A 191 -0.60 -11.46 10.09
N THR A 192 -1.04 -12.23 9.11
CA THR A 192 -1.41 -11.73 7.79
C THR A 192 -2.92 -11.65 7.67
N LEU A 193 -3.44 -10.43 7.60
CA LEU A 193 -4.85 -10.14 7.41
C LEU A 193 -5.17 -10.13 5.91
N ILE A 194 -6.19 -10.87 5.51
CA ILE A 194 -6.63 -10.94 4.12
C ILE A 194 -7.95 -10.19 3.97
N TYR A 195 -7.95 -9.21 3.09
CA TYR A 195 -9.12 -8.40 2.78
C TYR A 195 -9.57 -8.63 1.34
N ARG A 196 -10.86 -8.54 1.10
CA ARG A 196 -11.45 -8.59 -0.23
C ARG A 196 -12.11 -7.27 -0.57
N VAL A 197 -11.74 -6.68 -1.71
CA VAL A 197 -12.30 -5.40 -2.16
C VAL A 197 -13.82 -5.51 -2.29
N SER A 198 -14.54 -4.70 -1.55
CA SER A 198 -16.00 -4.63 -1.51
C SER A 198 -16.54 -3.42 -2.26
N GLU A 199 -15.80 -2.29 -2.28
CA GLU A 199 -16.28 -1.05 -2.87
C GLU A 199 -15.13 -0.18 -3.39
N LEU A 200 -15.40 0.56 -4.47
CA LEU A 200 -14.52 1.57 -5.05
C LEU A 200 -15.25 2.90 -5.09
N LYS A 201 -14.66 3.96 -4.53
CA LYS A 201 -15.27 5.29 -4.44
C LYS A 201 -14.32 6.39 -4.91
N ILE A 202 -14.90 7.47 -5.44
CA ILE A 202 -14.22 8.76 -5.61
C ILE A 202 -14.96 9.76 -4.74
N ILE A 203 -14.23 10.44 -3.86
CA ILE A 203 -14.77 11.37 -2.88
C ILE A 203 -14.07 12.73 -2.97
N ASP A 204 -14.70 13.73 -2.38
CA ASP A 204 -14.02 15.00 -2.07
C ASP A 204 -13.05 14.79 -0.89
N PRO A 205 -11.91 15.48 -0.84
CA PRO A 205 -10.97 15.39 0.29
C PRO A 205 -11.59 15.74 1.65
N SER A 206 -12.62 16.55 1.67
CA SER A 206 -13.35 16.93 2.89
C SER A 206 -14.39 15.91 3.34
N ASP A 207 -14.70 14.89 2.53
CA ASP A 207 -15.64 13.83 2.88
C ASP A 207 -14.99 12.75 3.75
N ILE A 208 -14.70 13.12 4.99
CA ILE A 208 -14.14 12.20 5.99
C ILE A 208 -15.09 11.07 6.37
N ASN A 209 -16.41 11.25 6.17
CA ASN A 209 -17.40 10.22 6.50
C ASN A 209 -17.22 8.94 5.69
N ALA A 210 -16.61 9.04 4.51
CA ALA A 210 -16.37 7.88 3.63
C ALA A 210 -15.34 6.88 4.21
N VAL A 211 -14.57 7.28 5.22
CA VAL A 211 -13.53 6.45 5.85
C VAL A 211 -13.75 6.21 7.34
N LEU A 212 -14.93 6.57 7.86
CA LEU A 212 -15.29 6.27 9.24
C LEU A 212 -15.40 4.75 9.48
N ILE A 213 -15.21 4.37 10.75
CA ILE A 213 -15.49 3.01 11.22
C ILE A 213 -16.98 2.73 11.04
N GLN A 214 -17.29 1.57 10.49
CA GLN A 214 -18.66 1.10 10.28
C GLN A 214 -18.96 0.00 11.32
N PRO A 215 -20.01 0.15 12.15
CA PRO A 215 -20.34 -0.84 13.17
C PRO A 215 -20.49 -2.25 12.61
N GLY A 216 -19.88 -3.23 13.28
CA GLY A 216 -19.94 -4.64 12.90
C GLY A 216 -19.06 -5.04 11.72
N ARG A 217 -18.26 -4.12 11.15
CA ARG A 217 -17.38 -4.42 10.02
C ARG A 217 -15.91 -4.33 10.39
N ASP A 218 -15.10 -5.13 9.73
CA ASP A 218 -13.63 -5.09 9.74
C ASP A 218 -13.17 -4.66 8.36
N LEU A 219 -12.66 -3.43 8.26
CA LEU A 219 -12.36 -2.79 6.99
C LEU A 219 -10.89 -2.39 6.87
N LEU A 220 -10.38 -2.52 5.65
CA LEU A 220 -9.16 -1.88 5.17
C LEU A 220 -9.52 -0.91 4.04
N THR A 221 -9.16 0.35 4.19
CA THR A 221 -9.38 1.37 3.16
C THR A 221 -8.06 1.91 2.64
N LEU A 222 -7.82 1.79 1.33
CA LEU A 222 -6.69 2.46 0.67
C LEU A 222 -7.17 3.81 0.13
N SER A 223 -6.41 4.88 0.40
CA SER A 223 -6.70 6.24 -0.06
C SER A 223 -5.54 6.78 -0.90
N THR A 224 -5.85 7.35 -2.06
CA THR A 224 -4.87 8.04 -2.91
C THR A 224 -5.49 9.22 -3.66
N CYS A 225 -4.66 10.12 -4.14
CA CYS A 225 -5.10 11.30 -4.90
C CYS A 225 -5.78 10.92 -6.23
N HIS A 226 -6.81 11.68 -6.61
CA HIS A 226 -7.55 11.53 -7.87
C HIS A 226 -7.98 12.91 -8.42
N PRO A 227 -8.10 13.07 -9.77
CA PRO A 227 -7.44 12.28 -10.81
C PRO A 227 -5.91 12.41 -10.75
N TYR A 228 -5.22 11.47 -11.39
CA TYR A 228 -3.75 11.53 -11.47
C TYR A 228 -3.29 12.92 -11.96
N THR A 229 -2.30 13.51 -11.31
CA THR A 229 -1.74 14.86 -11.49
C THR A 229 -2.59 16.04 -11.02
N ARG A 230 -3.93 15.95 -10.96
CA ARG A 230 -4.78 17.07 -10.48
C ARG A 230 -5.02 17.03 -8.98
N ASN A 231 -5.11 15.85 -8.39
CA ASN A 231 -5.22 15.62 -6.94
C ASN A 231 -6.39 16.30 -6.24
N SER A 232 -7.45 16.67 -7.00
CA SER A 232 -8.62 17.41 -6.48
C SER A 232 -9.60 16.54 -5.69
N GLN A 233 -9.48 15.22 -5.79
CA GLN A 233 -10.34 14.21 -5.17
C GLN A 233 -9.49 13.12 -4.52
N ARG A 234 -10.15 12.16 -3.85
CA ARG A 234 -9.55 10.92 -3.36
C ARG A 234 -10.19 9.72 -4.02
N TYR A 235 -9.37 8.75 -4.39
CA TYR A 235 -9.81 7.43 -4.83
C TYR A 235 -9.67 6.48 -3.65
N LEU A 236 -10.77 5.87 -3.26
CA LEU A 236 -10.83 4.90 -2.17
C LEU A 236 -11.01 3.49 -2.73
N VAL A 237 -10.27 2.55 -2.18
CA VAL A 237 -10.48 1.12 -2.31
C VAL A 237 -10.87 0.62 -0.93
N ILE A 238 -12.11 0.20 -0.74
CA ILE A 238 -12.62 -0.31 0.53
C ILE A 238 -12.68 -1.83 0.42
N ALA A 239 -12.03 -2.51 1.34
CA ALA A 239 -11.99 -3.96 1.40
C ALA A 239 -12.45 -4.44 2.77
N GLU A 240 -13.12 -5.58 2.82
CA GLU A 240 -13.65 -6.21 4.02
C GLU A 240 -12.85 -7.47 4.34
N HIS A 241 -12.61 -7.72 5.61
CA HIS A 241 -11.81 -8.86 6.06
C HIS A 241 -12.43 -10.17 5.60
N ASP A 242 -11.64 -10.99 4.92
CA ASP A 242 -12.03 -12.32 4.41
C ASP A 242 -11.51 -13.40 5.38
N THR A 243 -12.26 -13.62 6.44
CA THR A 243 -11.90 -14.62 7.47
C THR A 243 -11.83 -16.05 6.91
N ALA A 244 -12.49 -16.34 5.79
CA ALA A 244 -12.43 -17.66 5.14
C ALA A 244 -11.12 -17.87 4.35
N ALA A 245 -10.43 -16.81 3.99
CA ALA A 245 -9.17 -16.85 3.24
C ALA A 245 -7.93 -16.66 4.12
N ALA A 246 -8.07 -16.65 5.43
CA ALA A 246 -6.98 -16.43 6.39
C ALA A 246 -5.80 -17.42 6.24
N ASP A 247 -6.05 -18.60 5.65
CA ASP A 247 -5.02 -19.63 5.40
C ASP A 247 -4.28 -19.46 4.05
N THR A 248 -4.67 -18.44 3.24
CA THR A 248 -4.03 -18.20 1.94
C THR A 248 -2.78 -17.38 2.14
N THR A 249 -1.61 -17.99 1.96
CA THR A 249 -0.32 -17.31 2.11
C THR A 249 0.05 -16.53 0.85
N LYS A 250 0.89 -15.51 1.00
CA LYS A 250 1.46 -14.74 -0.12
C LYS A 250 2.13 -15.64 -1.17
N GLU A 251 2.71 -16.76 -0.74
CA GLU A 251 3.37 -17.73 -1.62
C GLU A 251 2.38 -18.41 -2.57
N GLU A 252 1.18 -18.73 -2.10
CA GLU A 252 0.12 -19.31 -2.94
C GLU A 252 -0.36 -18.29 -3.97
N ASP A 253 -0.56 -17.03 -3.57
CA ASP A 253 -0.94 -15.95 -4.48
C ASP A 253 0.16 -15.64 -5.51
N LEU A 254 1.45 -15.74 -5.14
CA LEU A 254 2.56 -15.61 -6.07
C LEU A 254 2.64 -16.77 -7.05
N GLN A 255 2.37 -18.00 -6.60
CA GLN A 255 2.32 -19.17 -7.47
C GLN A 255 1.14 -19.10 -8.44
N GLU A 256 -0.03 -18.66 -8.00
CA GLU A 256 -1.20 -18.46 -8.86
C GLU A 256 -0.93 -17.35 -9.89
N SER A 257 -0.32 -16.23 -9.49
CA SER A 257 0.06 -15.17 -10.42
C SER A 257 1.14 -15.62 -11.40
N ALA A 258 2.14 -16.39 -10.97
CA ALA A 258 3.19 -16.94 -11.83
C ALA A 258 2.63 -17.99 -12.82
N ALA A 259 1.67 -18.79 -12.41
CA ALA A 259 1.01 -19.78 -13.29
C ALA A 259 0.18 -19.12 -14.40
N THR A 260 -0.27 -17.88 -14.21
CA THR A 260 -0.97 -17.09 -15.24
C THR A 260 -0.03 -16.37 -16.22
N TRP A 261 1.27 -16.32 -15.93
CA TRP A 261 2.32 -15.87 -16.85
C TRP A 261 2.80 -17.05 -17.70
N ASP A 262 1.95 -17.56 -18.58
CA ASP A 262 2.38 -18.44 -19.65
C ASP A 262 3.40 -17.67 -20.51
N GLU A 263 4.63 -18.18 -20.60
CA GLU A 263 5.76 -17.59 -21.36
C GLU A 263 5.55 -17.53 -22.87
N THR A 264 4.37 -17.73 -23.35
CA THR A 264 4.01 -17.50 -24.74
C THR A 264 3.78 -16.00 -24.93
N PRO A 265 4.63 -15.28 -25.70
CA PRO A 265 4.29 -13.91 -26.07
C PRO A 265 3.06 -13.98 -26.96
N ARG A 266 1.89 -13.80 -26.37
CA ARG A 266 0.68 -13.54 -27.15
C ARG A 266 0.95 -12.27 -27.92
N GLN A 267 1.13 -12.43 -29.24
CA GLN A 267 1.11 -11.29 -30.14
C GLN A 267 -0.24 -10.60 -29.92
N VAL A 268 -0.22 -9.56 -29.08
CA VAL A 268 -1.32 -8.65 -28.95
C VAL A 268 -1.40 -7.90 -30.26
N THR A 269 -2.22 -8.40 -31.17
CA THR A 269 -2.63 -7.63 -32.34
C THR A 269 -3.48 -6.49 -31.81
N VAL A 270 -2.83 -5.36 -31.53
CA VAL A 270 -3.51 -4.11 -31.18
C VAL A 270 -4.27 -3.69 -32.43
N ARG A 271 -5.54 -4.07 -32.52
CA ARG A 271 -6.50 -3.43 -33.41
C ARG A 271 -6.71 -2.01 -32.86
N MET A 272 -5.94 -1.08 -33.39
CA MET A 272 -6.21 0.33 -33.12
C MET A 272 -7.63 0.64 -33.64
N PRO A 273 -8.55 1.13 -32.80
CA PRO A 273 -9.81 1.67 -33.31
C PRO A 273 -9.47 2.84 -34.24
N ALA A 274 -10.15 2.89 -35.40
CA ALA A 274 -9.99 3.98 -36.34
C ALA A 274 -10.12 5.32 -35.62
N ALA A 275 -9.15 6.20 -35.85
CA ALA A 275 -9.10 7.52 -35.22
C ALA A 275 -10.43 8.26 -35.47
N ALA A 276 -11.15 8.59 -34.41
CA ALA A 276 -12.30 9.46 -34.48
C ALA A 276 -11.84 10.84 -35.01
N PRO A 277 -12.60 11.50 -35.92
CA PRO A 277 -12.25 12.81 -36.42
C PRO A 277 -12.22 13.83 -35.28
N LEU A 278 -11.14 14.63 -35.25
CA LEU A 278 -10.96 15.69 -34.25
C LEU A 278 -12.13 16.69 -34.30
N PRO A 279 -12.67 17.12 -33.15
CA PRO A 279 -13.69 18.15 -33.12
C PRO A 279 -13.14 19.48 -33.65
N LYS A 280 -13.85 20.08 -34.60
CA LYS A 280 -13.51 21.43 -35.11
C LYS A 280 -13.79 22.46 -34.01
N TRP A 281 -12.75 23.14 -33.53
CA TRP A 281 -12.87 24.27 -32.62
C TRP A 281 -13.45 25.45 -33.34
N PRO A 282 -14.38 26.21 -32.73
CA PRO A 282 -14.82 27.49 -33.29
C PRO A 282 -13.67 28.51 -33.25
N PRO A 283 -13.64 29.49 -34.19
CA PRO A 283 -12.63 30.54 -34.19
C PRO A 283 -12.78 31.41 -32.93
N ARG A 284 -11.65 31.80 -32.35
CA ARG A 284 -11.62 32.74 -31.22
C ARG A 284 -12.08 34.13 -31.68
N PRO A 285 -12.77 34.86 -30.80
CA PRO A 285 -13.12 36.27 -31.05
C PRO A 285 -11.90 37.19 -31.08
#